data_492c416c6d6b79bfeb35eb08dd2d2069
#
_entry.id   492c416c6d6b79bfeb35eb08dd2d2069
#
_cell.length_a   1.000
_cell.length_b   1.000
_cell.length_c   1.000
_cell.angle_alpha   90.00
_cell.angle_beta   90.00
_cell.angle_gamma   90.00
#
_symmetry.space_group_name_H-M   'P 1'
#
loop_
_entity.id
_entity.type
_entity.pdbx_description
1 polymer ?
#
loop_
_entity_poly.entity_id
_entity_poly.type
_entity_poly.pdbx_seq_one_letter_code
_entity_poly.pdbx_strand_id
1 'polypeptide(L)'
;MSALNEGARPSAAIRRWTDIVGFWCAAVYCALAFLARQHGEPALPLFFLLAACAGLPVFLLYFYASGRGERLPFGRVFLWAAVFRICGLFGGPFFEDDFYRYLWDGYRFATTGSPYGVAPEAFFADPAVPQLFQGILDRINNPGLPTIYAPVTQFVFLLGYLIHPGSVTALQVILIGLDLVTIALLFRLASARNVMLYAWCPLVVKEIAFTAHPDGAGVCLLVAAIVLSKKSRWKSAAVCLGMAAGAKVFALLLVPLVLLRAAPRYWILSAAVFVGLYAPFFLSGGTDMESFAVFAREWEFNSALFGFLSAALGLFETKFILGLGFGTLWISYALKYRKSDGTVPRGDWIYGALLAVSPVINPWYLLWLLPFAAVFPSAWAWTASLFVLASYVTGLNLNDYAMGPYQHPIWVRPLEFVPILLAAGYDLLRHRRQKARERNEN
;
A
#
# COMPACT_ATOMS: atom_id res chain seq x y z
N MET A 1 -6.97 28.93 5.38
CA MET A 1 -7.42 28.28 4.13
C MET A 1 -8.69 29.00 3.70
N SER A 2 -8.57 29.87 2.69
CA SER A 2 -9.69 30.67 2.15
C SER A 2 -10.82 29.77 1.69
N ALA A 3 -12.05 30.14 1.96
CA ALA A 3 -13.28 29.53 1.48
C ALA A 3 -13.23 29.46 -0.07
N LEU A 4 -12.71 28.37 -0.58
CA LEU A 4 -12.73 28.07 -2.00
C LEU A 4 -14.19 27.84 -2.39
N ASN A 5 -14.67 28.73 -3.23
CA ASN A 5 -15.95 28.77 -3.94
C ASN A 5 -16.71 27.43 -3.95
N GLU A 6 -17.56 27.17 -2.96
CA GLU A 6 -18.24 25.86 -2.78
C GLU A 6 -19.30 25.53 -3.84
N GLY A 7 -19.52 26.43 -4.83
CA GLY A 7 -20.61 26.33 -5.79
C GLY A 7 -20.24 26.13 -7.27
N ALA A 8 -18.99 26.28 -7.68
CA ALA A 8 -18.64 26.22 -9.09
C ALA A 8 -18.64 24.78 -9.64
N ARG A 9 -19.53 24.48 -10.61
CA ARG A 9 -19.54 23.22 -11.33
C ARG A 9 -18.28 23.08 -12.18
N PRO A 10 -17.69 21.87 -12.33
CA PRO A 10 -16.58 21.62 -13.25
C PRO A 10 -16.92 22.10 -14.67
N SER A 11 -15.97 22.79 -15.35
CA SER A 11 -16.18 23.22 -16.73
C SER A 11 -16.43 22.06 -17.68
N ALA A 12 -17.05 22.32 -18.84
CA ALA A 12 -17.22 21.31 -19.87
C ALA A 12 -15.88 20.77 -20.37
N ALA A 13 -14.86 21.64 -20.45
CA ALA A 13 -13.51 21.29 -20.86
C ALA A 13 -12.87 20.30 -19.86
N ILE A 14 -12.92 20.57 -18.55
CA ILE A 14 -12.33 19.66 -17.55
C ILE A 14 -13.05 18.32 -17.48
N ARG A 15 -14.37 18.30 -17.66
CA ARG A 15 -15.12 17.03 -17.77
C ARG A 15 -14.67 16.20 -18.97
N ARG A 16 -14.53 16.85 -20.14
CA ARG A 16 -14.05 16.16 -21.36
C ARG A 16 -12.62 15.64 -21.19
N TRP A 17 -11.71 16.42 -20.65
CA TRP A 17 -10.34 15.97 -20.40
C TRP A 17 -10.26 14.82 -19.38
N THR A 18 -11.11 14.87 -18.36
CA THR A 18 -11.21 13.77 -17.38
C THR A 18 -11.61 12.46 -18.09
N ASP A 19 -12.58 12.51 -19.01
CA ASP A 19 -13.01 11.31 -19.76
C ASP A 19 -11.95 10.87 -20.78
N ILE A 20 -11.31 11.79 -21.50
CA ILE A 20 -10.26 11.44 -22.46
C ILE A 20 -9.11 10.69 -21.77
N VAL A 21 -8.62 11.24 -20.64
CA VAL A 21 -7.56 10.59 -19.85
C VAL A 21 -8.05 9.27 -19.25
N GLY A 22 -9.32 9.22 -18.80
CA GLY A 22 -9.93 8.00 -18.28
C GLY A 22 -10.00 6.89 -19.32
N PHE A 23 -10.48 7.18 -20.54
CA PHE A 23 -10.50 6.22 -21.65
C PHE A 23 -9.10 5.74 -22.04
N TRP A 24 -8.14 6.67 -22.11
CA TRP A 24 -6.76 6.33 -22.39
C TRP A 24 -6.18 5.36 -21.34
N CYS A 25 -6.33 5.67 -20.06
CA CYS A 25 -5.86 4.79 -18.99
C CYS A 25 -6.58 3.44 -19.00
N ALA A 26 -7.89 3.41 -19.27
CA ALA A 26 -8.63 2.15 -19.39
C ALA A 26 -8.08 1.29 -20.54
N ALA A 27 -7.80 1.88 -21.71
CA ALA A 27 -7.20 1.18 -22.82
C ALA A 27 -5.81 0.60 -22.46
N VAL A 28 -5.00 1.37 -21.73
CA VAL A 28 -3.68 0.90 -21.24
C VAL A 28 -3.85 -0.26 -20.26
N TYR A 29 -4.78 -0.18 -19.28
CA TYR A 29 -5.00 -1.27 -18.33
C TYR A 29 -5.62 -2.51 -19.00
N CYS A 30 -6.47 -2.35 -20.02
CA CYS A 30 -6.96 -3.47 -20.83
C CYS A 30 -5.82 -4.14 -21.60
N ALA A 31 -4.91 -3.37 -22.18
CA ALA A 31 -3.72 -3.91 -22.83
C ALA A 31 -2.83 -4.68 -21.83
N LEU A 32 -2.60 -4.11 -20.64
CA LEU A 32 -1.83 -4.78 -19.59
C LEU A 32 -2.53 -6.08 -19.13
N ALA A 33 -3.85 -6.06 -18.96
CA ALA A 33 -4.63 -7.23 -18.59
C ALA A 33 -4.55 -8.34 -19.66
N PHE A 34 -4.64 -7.95 -20.93
CA PHE A 34 -4.48 -8.88 -22.05
C PHE A 34 -3.10 -9.53 -22.06
N LEU A 35 -2.03 -8.74 -21.89
CA LEU A 35 -0.65 -9.26 -21.85
C LEU A 35 -0.41 -10.20 -20.67
N ALA A 36 -0.87 -9.82 -19.47
CA ALA A 36 -0.76 -10.66 -18.27
C ALA A 36 -1.49 -11.99 -18.44
N ARG A 37 -2.66 -11.98 -19.08
CA ARG A 37 -3.45 -13.21 -19.32
C ARG A 37 -2.86 -14.11 -20.40
N GLN A 38 -2.27 -13.55 -21.46
CA GLN A 38 -1.74 -14.31 -22.60
C GLN A 38 -0.37 -14.92 -22.29
N HIS A 39 0.46 -14.23 -21.56
CA HIS A 39 1.86 -14.59 -21.33
C HIS A 39 2.19 -14.94 -19.88
N GLY A 40 1.20 -14.88 -18.97
CA GLY A 40 1.41 -14.98 -17.52
C GLY A 40 2.04 -13.71 -16.94
N GLU A 41 3.10 -13.20 -17.57
CA GLU A 41 3.76 -11.96 -17.18
C GLU A 41 4.05 -11.09 -18.42
N PRO A 42 3.78 -9.77 -18.37
CA PRO A 42 4.19 -8.86 -19.44
C PRO A 42 5.72 -8.69 -19.40
N ALA A 43 6.35 -8.48 -20.56
CA ALA A 43 7.76 -8.11 -20.60
C ALA A 43 8.02 -6.82 -19.80
N LEU A 44 9.03 -6.80 -18.93
CA LEU A 44 9.35 -5.67 -18.04
C LEU A 44 9.41 -4.30 -18.75
N PRO A 45 10.10 -4.14 -19.92
CA PRO A 45 10.13 -2.86 -20.61
C PRO A 45 8.75 -2.39 -21.07
N LEU A 46 7.89 -3.34 -21.52
CA LEU A 46 6.53 -3.05 -21.95
C LEU A 46 5.65 -2.65 -20.76
N PHE A 47 5.81 -3.33 -19.63
CA PHE A 47 5.14 -2.96 -18.38
C PHE A 47 5.50 -1.52 -17.95
N PHE A 48 6.77 -1.15 -17.94
CA PHE A 48 7.19 0.22 -17.60
C PHE A 48 6.64 1.27 -18.57
N LEU A 49 6.64 0.95 -19.86
CA LEU A 49 6.03 1.82 -20.87
C LEU A 49 4.55 2.02 -20.60
N LEU A 50 3.80 0.94 -20.37
CA LEU A 50 2.37 1.01 -20.08
C LEU A 50 2.09 1.74 -18.75
N ALA A 51 2.88 1.51 -17.70
CA ALA A 51 2.76 2.23 -16.44
C ALA A 51 3.01 3.74 -16.63
N ALA A 52 4.01 4.12 -17.42
CA ALA A 52 4.25 5.52 -17.78
C ALA A 52 3.11 6.10 -18.61
N CYS A 53 2.61 5.36 -19.60
CA CYS A 53 1.46 5.77 -20.43
C CYS A 53 0.16 5.94 -19.61
N ALA A 54 -0.02 5.19 -18.53
CA ALA A 54 -1.13 5.38 -17.60
C ALA A 54 -0.87 6.58 -16.65
N GLY A 55 0.33 6.72 -16.10
CA GLY A 55 0.64 7.71 -15.07
C GLY A 55 0.81 9.14 -15.59
N LEU A 56 1.55 9.34 -16.70
CA LEU A 56 1.85 10.68 -17.23
C LEU A 56 0.61 11.50 -17.55
N PRO A 57 -0.43 10.99 -18.25
CA PRO A 57 -1.64 11.75 -18.53
C PRO A 57 -2.41 12.15 -17.26
N VAL A 58 -2.34 11.35 -16.20
CA VAL A 58 -2.94 11.67 -14.89
C VAL A 58 -2.26 12.88 -14.27
N PHE A 59 -0.92 12.95 -14.30
CA PHE A 59 -0.18 14.12 -13.83
C PHE A 59 -0.44 15.35 -14.69
N LEU A 60 -0.50 15.21 -16.02
CA LEU A 60 -0.83 16.31 -16.91
C LEU A 60 -2.23 16.88 -16.62
N LEU A 61 -3.23 16.01 -16.42
CA LEU A 61 -4.58 16.43 -16.03
C LEU A 61 -4.58 17.12 -14.65
N TYR A 62 -3.82 16.61 -13.69
CA TYR A 62 -3.64 17.22 -12.36
C TYR A 62 -3.10 18.64 -12.45
N PHE A 63 -2.02 18.84 -13.19
CA PHE A 63 -1.40 20.17 -13.35
C PHE A 63 -2.28 21.11 -14.18
N TYR A 64 -2.92 20.61 -15.23
CA TYR A 64 -3.87 21.38 -16.04
C TYR A 64 -5.02 21.92 -15.18
N ALA A 65 -5.66 21.07 -14.37
CA ALA A 65 -6.74 21.47 -13.48
C ALA A 65 -6.22 22.41 -12.35
N SER A 66 -5.01 22.14 -11.84
CA SER A 66 -4.39 22.97 -10.81
C SER A 66 -4.09 24.38 -11.29
N GLY A 67 -3.49 24.53 -12.48
CA GLY A 67 -3.13 25.83 -13.06
C GLY A 67 -4.35 26.71 -13.37
N ARG A 68 -5.52 26.09 -13.55
CA ARG A 68 -6.78 26.81 -13.80
C ARG A 68 -7.66 26.98 -12.55
N GLY A 69 -7.24 26.47 -11.39
CA GLY A 69 -8.07 26.47 -10.19
C GLY A 69 -9.36 25.63 -10.33
N GLU A 70 -9.43 24.75 -11.34
CA GLU A 70 -10.62 23.96 -11.61
C GLU A 70 -10.74 22.73 -10.71
N ARG A 71 -11.98 22.32 -10.46
CA ARG A 71 -12.31 21.09 -9.71
C ARG A 71 -12.55 19.96 -10.68
N LEU A 72 -12.05 18.77 -10.36
CA LEU A 72 -12.41 17.56 -11.09
C LEU A 72 -13.79 17.05 -10.66
N PRO A 73 -14.57 16.48 -11.60
CA PRO A 73 -15.88 15.89 -11.29
C PRO A 73 -15.71 14.60 -10.51
N PHE A 74 -16.09 14.60 -9.23
CA PHE A 74 -16.03 13.48 -8.31
C PHE A 74 -16.52 12.16 -8.95
N GLY A 75 -17.75 12.14 -9.49
CA GLY A 75 -18.36 10.92 -10.02
C GLY A 75 -17.57 10.32 -11.18
N ARG A 76 -16.92 11.15 -12.02
CA ARG A 76 -16.09 10.67 -13.14
C ARG A 76 -14.76 10.10 -12.64
N VAL A 77 -14.12 10.77 -11.67
CA VAL A 77 -12.89 10.24 -11.05
C VAL A 77 -13.15 8.88 -10.42
N PHE A 78 -14.27 8.73 -9.70
CA PHE A 78 -14.64 7.46 -9.08
C PHE A 78 -15.02 6.39 -10.13
N LEU A 79 -15.82 6.77 -11.14
CA LEU A 79 -16.22 5.85 -12.21
C LEU A 79 -15.02 5.26 -12.95
N TRP A 80 -14.09 6.11 -13.38
CA TRP A 80 -12.88 5.65 -14.06
C TRP A 80 -11.98 4.80 -13.15
N ALA A 81 -11.87 5.16 -11.87
CA ALA A 81 -11.17 4.33 -10.89
C ALA A 81 -11.77 2.92 -10.80
N ALA A 82 -13.10 2.80 -10.79
CA ALA A 82 -13.78 1.49 -10.82
C ALA A 82 -13.50 0.73 -12.13
N VAL A 83 -13.57 1.42 -13.29
CA VAL A 83 -13.23 0.81 -14.59
C VAL A 83 -11.82 0.25 -14.61
N PHE A 84 -10.83 0.98 -14.09
CA PHE A 84 -9.42 0.50 -14.04
C PHE A 84 -9.28 -0.76 -13.19
N ARG A 85 -10.01 -0.85 -12.04
CA ARG A 85 -10.00 -2.06 -11.21
C ARG A 85 -10.66 -3.24 -11.92
N ILE A 86 -11.74 -2.99 -12.65
CA ILE A 86 -12.38 -4.02 -13.48
C ILE A 86 -11.41 -4.51 -14.56
N CYS A 87 -10.67 -3.63 -15.24
CA CYS A 87 -9.64 -4.07 -16.19
C CYS A 87 -8.60 -4.99 -15.51
N GLY A 88 -8.10 -4.61 -14.30
CA GLY A 88 -7.15 -5.41 -13.53
C GLY A 88 -7.68 -6.80 -13.15
N LEU A 89 -8.97 -6.89 -12.81
CA LEU A 89 -9.64 -8.15 -12.47
C LEU A 89 -9.55 -9.18 -13.60
N PHE A 90 -9.51 -8.75 -14.86
CA PHE A 90 -9.38 -9.63 -16.01
C PHE A 90 -7.93 -10.03 -16.32
N GLY A 91 -6.93 -9.36 -15.73
CA GLY A 91 -5.52 -9.60 -16.00
C GLY A 91 -4.89 -10.72 -15.16
N GLY A 92 -5.20 -10.75 -13.89
CA GLY A 92 -4.53 -11.62 -12.91
C GLY A 92 -3.17 -11.08 -12.44
N PRO A 93 -2.55 -11.72 -11.42
CA PRO A 93 -1.26 -11.34 -10.85
C PRO A 93 -0.10 -11.52 -11.83
N PHE A 94 0.93 -10.69 -11.70
CA PHE A 94 2.20 -10.79 -12.42
C PHE A 94 3.34 -10.16 -11.63
N PHE A 95 4.57 -10.63 -11.88
CA PHE A 95 5.83 -10.29 -11.20
C PHE A 95 5.90 -10.67 -9.73
N GLU A 96 4.91 -11.41 -9.22
CA GLU A 96 4.79 -11.82 -7.84
C GLU A 96 3.99 -13.11 -7.71
N ASP A 97 4.33 -13.89 -6.70
CA ASP A 97 3.74 -15.20 -6.41
C ASP A 97 3.12 -15.30 -5.00
N ASP A 98 3.14 -14.22 -4.23
CA ASP A 98 2.58 -14.17 -2.87
C ASP A 98 1.11 -14.61 -2.80
N PHE A 99 0.34 -14.42 -3.87
CA PHE A 99 -1.07 -14.82 -3.91
C PHE A 99 -1.27 -16.33 -3.74
N TYR A 100 -0.29 -17.18 -4.07
CA TYR A 100 -0.37 -18.62 -3.77
C TYR A 100 -0.41 -18.85 -2.26
N ARG A 101 0.36 -18.08 -1.50
CA ARG A 101 0.30 -18.12 -0.05
C ARG A 101 -1.06 -17.66 0.48
N TYR A 102 -1.67 -16.63 -0.10
CA TYR A 102 -2.99 -16.16 0.33
C TYR A 102 -4.07 -17.23 0.13
N LEU A 103 -4.03 -17.90 -1.02
CA LEU A 103 -4.95 -19.00 -1.34
C LEU A 103 -4.76 -20.20 -0.41
N TRP A 104 -3.51 -20.57 -0.13
CA TRP A 104 -3.16 -21.62 0.80
C TRP A 104 -3.60 -21.32 2.22
N ASP A 105 -3.30 -20.14 2.72
CA ASP A 105 -3.67 -19.71 4.07
C ASP A 105 -5.19 -19.69 4.24
N GLY A 106 -5.95 -19.22 3.23
CA GLY A 106 -7.42 -19.28 3.23
C GLY A 106 -7.95 -20.70 3.31
N TYR A 107 -7.36 -21.65 2.57
CA TYR A 107 -7.67 -23.07 2.65
C TYR A 107 -7.36 -23.65 4.04
N ARG A 108 -6.17 -23.39 4.58
CA ARG A 108 -5.79 -23.83 5.92
C ARG A 108 -6.73 -23.30 6.99
N PHE A 109 -7.03 -22.00 6.94
CA PHE A 109 -7.95 -21.39 7.91
C PHE A 109 -9.34 -22.02 7.85
N ALA A 110 -9.88 -22.25 6.65
CA ALA A 110 -11.21 -22.86 6.49
C ALA A 110 -11.28 -24.31 6.97
N THR A 111 -10.21 -25.09 6.80
CA THR A 111 -10.22 -26.53 7.08
C THR A 111 -9.76 -26.88 8.49
N THR A 112 -8.95 -26.06 9.13
CA THR A 112 -8.38 -26.35 10.46
C THR A 112 -8.75 -25.35 11.54
N GLY A 113 -9.40 -24.23 11.19
CA GLY A 113 -9.70 -23.13 12.10
C GLY A 113 -8.51 -22.22 12.40
N SER A 114 -7.30 -22.54 11.92
CA SER A 114 -6.11 -21.68 12.07
C SER A 114 -5.17 -21.80 10.87
N PRO A 115 -4.68 -20.70 10.30
CA PRO A 115 -3.66 -20.72 9.26
C PRO A 115 -2.23 -20.78 9.81
N TYR A 116 -2.06 -20.67 11.15
CA TYR A 116 -0.78 -20.49 11.82
C TYR A 116 -0.15 -21.80 12.31
N GLY A 117 1.11 -21.73 12.72
CA GLY A 117 1.82 -22.75 13.47
C GLY A 117 2.53 -23.82 12.63
N VAL A 118 2.09 -24.07 11.38
CA VAL A 118 2.67 -25.09 10.52
C VAL A 118 3.09 -24.53 9.18
N ALA A 119 4.35 -24.77 8.79
CA ALA A 119 4.87 -24.35 7.50
C ALA A 119 4.25 -25.15 6.34
N PRO A 120 4.04 -24.53 5.16
CA PRO A 120 3.48 -25.22 3.99
C PRO A 120 4.22 -26.49 3.58
N GLU A 121 5.55 -26.53 3.69
CA GLU A 121 6.35 -27.70 3.30
C GLU A 121 5.97 -28.99 4.04
N ALA A 122 5.39 -28.89 5.24
CA ALA A 122 4.90 -30.04 6.00
C ALA A 122 3.75 -30.78 5.30
N PHE A 123 3.15 -30.17 4.28
CA PHE A 123 2.02 -30.72 3.52
C PHE A 123 2.38 -31.13 2.09
N PHE A 124 3.66 -31.07 1.72
CA PHE A 124 4.11 -31.58 0.42
C PHE A 124 3.82 -33.07 0.31
N ALA A 125 3.19 -33.46 -0.82
CA ALA A 125 2.77 -34.83 -1.08
C ALA A 125 1.80 -35.45 -0.04
N ASP A 126 1.16 -34.65 0.83
CA ASP A 126 0.13 -35.11 1.75
C ASP A 126 -1.14 -35.49 0.96
N PRO A 127 -1.57 -36.77 0.91
CA PRO A 127 -2.74 -37.18 0.15
C PRO A 127 -4.06 -36.61 0.68
N ALA A 128 -4.09 -36.06 1.90
CA ALA A 128 -5.27 -35.42 2.47
C ALA A 128 -5.50 -34.01 1.87
N VAL A 129 -4.49 -33.41 1.25
CA VAL A 129 -4.62 -32.09 0.59
C VAL A 129 -5.23 -32.28 -0.81
N PRO A 130 -6.34 -31.62 -1.14
CA PRO A 130 -6.95 -31.71 -2.48
C PRO A 130 -5.99 -31.29 -3.60
N GLN A 131 -6.07 -31.93 -4.75
CA GLN A 131 -5.16 -31.71 -5.89
C GLN A 131 -5.04 -30.24 -6.31
N LEU A 132 -6.14 -29.47 -6.25
CA LEU A 132 -6.11 -28.03 -6.51
C LEU A 132 -5.12 -27.32 -5.56
N PHE A 133 -5.14 -27.65 -4.28
CA PHE A 133 -4.29 -27.02 -3.27
C PHE A 133 -2.88 -27.59 -3.26
N GLN A 134 -2.66 -28.83 -3.73
CA GLN A 134 -1.31 -29.32 -4.02
C GLN A 134 -0.63 -28.45 -5.08
N GLY A 135 -1.34 -28.15 -6.19
CA GLY A 135 -0.79 -27.29 -7.24
C GLY A 135 -0.57 -25.82 -6.81
N ILE A 136 -1.27 -25.34 -5.78
CA ILE A 136 -1.02 -24.03 -5.15
C ILE A 136 0.21 -24.13 -4.25
N LEU A 137 0.29 -25.17 -3.42
CA LEU A 137 1.35 -25.44 -2.47
C LEU A 137 2.72 -25.54 -3.15
N ASP A 138 2.80 -26.21 -4.30
CA ASP A 138 4.03 -26.37 -5.10
C ASP A 138 4.60 -25.04 -5.63
N ARG A 139 3.82 -23.96 -5.58
CA ARG A 139 4.19 -22.63 -6.09
C ARG A 139 4.38 -21.59 -4.99
N ILE A 140 4.28 -21.99 -3.72
CA ILE A 140 4.49 -21.07 -2.59
C ILE A 140 5.97 -20.74 -2.46
N ASN A 141 6.30 -19.45 -2.44
CA ASN A 141 7.64 -19.01 -2.05
C ASN A 141 7.87 -19.22 -0.55
N ASN A 142 9.11 -19.50 -0.14
CA ASN A 142 9.49 -19.73 1.26
C ASN A 142 8.57 -20.74 2.00
N PRO A 143 8.38 -21.97 1.46
CA PRO A 143 7.43 -22.93 2.03
C PRO A 143 7.83 -23.44 3.42
N GLY A 144 9.11 -23.31 3.82
CA GLY A 144 9.61 -23.67 5.16
C GLY A 144 9.22 -22.69 6.27
N LEU A 145 8.58 -21.57 5.96
CA LEU A 145 8.13 -20.60 6.96
C LEU A 145 6.60 -20.64 7.13
N PRO A 146 6.08 -20.66 8.38
CA PRO A 146 4.67 -20.41 8.65
C PRO A 146 4.22 -19.05 8.10
N THR A 147 2.91 -18.78 8.11
CA THR A 147 2.39 -17.51 7.58
C THR A 147 2.84 -16.30 8.40
N ILE A 148 3.14 -15.19 7.71
CA ILE A 148 3.49 -13.88 8.29
C ILE A 148 2.29 -12.93 8.33
N TYR A 149 1.15 -13.32 7.78
CA TYR A 149 -0.01 -12.44 7.66
C TYR A 149 -0.84 -12.40 8.93
N ALA A 150 -1.10 -11.18 9.42
CA ALA A 150 -1.84 -10.91 10.65
C ALA A 150 -3.35 -11.29 10.55
N PRO A 151 -4.07 -11.46 11.67
CA PRO A 151 -5.42 -12.06 11.71
C PRO A 151 -6.45 -11.43 10.79
N VAL A 152 -6.51 -10.09 10.66
CA VAL A 152 -7.49 -9.44 9.75
C VAL A 152 -7.21 -9.80 8.29
N THR A 153 -5.95 -9.87 7.92
CA THR A 153 -5.53 -10.32 6.57
C THR A 153 -5.92 -11.77 6.35
N GLN A 154 -5.76 -12.63 7.35
CA GLN A 154 -6.20 -14.03 7.29
C GLN A 154 -7.72 -14.16 7.13
N PHE A 155 -8.51 -13.29 7.76
CA PHE A 155 -9.96 -13.26 7.51
C PHE A 155 -10.32 -12.84 6.08
N VAL A 156 -9.52 -11.98 5.44
CA VAL A 156 -9.68 -11.66 3.99
C VAL A 156 -9.41 -12.90 3.14
N PHE A 157 -8.36 -13.69 3.46
CA PHE A 157 -8.05 -14.92 2.74
C PHE A 157 -9.12 -16.00 2.94
N LEU A 158 -9.61 -16.16 4.18
CA LEU A 158 -10.74 -17.03 4.48
C LEU A 158 -11.99 -16.64 3.69
N LEU A 159 -12.31 -15.35 3.63
CA LEU A 159 -13.47 -14.86 2.87
C LEU A 159 -13.30 -15.17 1.36
N GLY A 160 -12.09 -14.99 0.81
CA GLY A 160 -11.77 -15.38 -0.56
C GLY A 160 -12.00 -16.87 -0.81
N TYR A 161 -11.56 -17.74 0.10
CA TYR A 161 -11.82 -19.18 0.04
C TYR A 161 -13.32 -19.49 0.10
N LEU A 162 -14.07 -18.87 0.98
CA LEU A 162 -15.51 -19.11 1.13
C LEU A 162 -16.33 -18.68 -0.10
N ILE A 163 -15.87 -17.64 -0.81
CA ILE A 163 -16.49 -17.20 -2.07
C ILE A 163 -16.18 -18.18 -3.19
N HIS A 164 -14.90 -18.51 -3.38
CA HIS A 164 -14.47 -19.47 -4.40
C HIS A 164 -13.09 -20.08 -4.03
N PRO A 165 -13.05 -21.34 -3.59
CA PRO A 165 -11.81 -22.01 -3.18
C PRO A 165 -10.74 -21.98 -4.30
N GLY A 166 -9.52 -21.58 -3.95
CA GLY A 166 -8.38 -21.55 -4.86
C GLY A 166 -8.41 -20.44 -5.93
N SER A 167 -9.35 -19.48 -5.83
CA SER A 167 -9.50 -18.41 -6.82
C SER A 167 -8.87 -17.10 -6.36
N VAL A 168 -7.82 -16.65 -7.04
CA VAL A 168 -7.27 -15.30 -6.84
C VAL A 168 -8.28 -14.21 -7.19
N THR A 169 -9.17 -14.45 -8.15
CA THR A 169 -10.22 -13.50 -8.55
C THR A 169 -11.16 -13.18 -7.39
N ALA A 170 -11.45 -14.14 -6.50
CA ALA A 170 -12.25 -13.90 -5.31
C ALA A 170 -11.55 -12.89 -4.36
N LEU A 171 -10.24 -13.02 -4.18
CA LEU A 171 -9.45 -12.06 -3.40
C LEU A 171 -9.40 -10.68 -4.07
N GLN A 172 -9.19 -10.64 -5.40
CA GLN A 172 -9.21 -9.38 -6.17
C GLN A 172 -10.53 -8.63 -5.98
N VAL A 173 -11.68 -9.31 -6.08
CA VAL A 173 -13.01 -8.67 -5.91
C VAL A 173 -13.15 -8.06 -4.52
N ILE A 174 -12.74 -8.77 -3.46
CA ILE A 174 -12.79 -8.26 -2.08
C ILE A 174 -11.91 -7.02 -1.95
N LEU A 175 -10.66 -7.08 -2.40
CA LEU A 175 -9.67 -6.01 -2.22
C LEU A 175 -10.00 -4.80 -3.10
N ILE A 176 -10.51 -5.01 -4.31
CA ILE A 176 -11.06 -3.94 -5.16
C ILE A 176 -12.23 -3.23 -4.45
N GLY A 177 -13.15 -3.99 -3.85
CA GLY A 177 -14.25 -3.42 -3.07
C GLY A 177 -13.75 -2.53 -1.92
N LEU A 178 -12.78 -3.00 -1.15
CA LEU A 178 -12.17 -2.25 -0.05
C LEU A 178 -11.42 -1.00 -0.54
N ASP A 179 -10.74 -1.08 -1.68
CA ASP A 179 -10.03 0.06 -2.25
C ASP A 179 -10.99 1.11 -2.82
N LEU A 180 -12.10 0.71 -3.44
CA LEU A 180 -13.16 1.64 -3.84
C LEU A 180 -13.79 2.35 -2.62
N VAL A 181 -13.94 1.66 -1.50
CA VAL A 181 -14.32 2.29 -0.21
C VAL A 181 -13.24 3.27 0.24
N THR A 182 -11.97 2.92 0.13
CA THR A 182 -10.85 3.83 0.46
C THR A 182 -10.92 5.10 -0.39
N ILE A 183 -11.12 4.99 -1.70
CA ILE A 183 -11.29 6.14 -2.60
C ILE A 183 -12.47 7.01 -2.17
N ALA A 184 -13.62 6.41 -1.87
CA ALA A 184 -14.80 7.12 -1.41
C ALA A 184 -14.56 7.85 -0.07
N LEU A 185 -13.81 7.26 0.84
CA LEU A 185 -13.39 7.88 2.10
C LEU A 185 -12.39 9.02 1.90
N LEU A 186 -11.45 8.90 0.97
CA LEU A 186 -10.48 9.94 0.65
C LEU A 186 -11.15 11.23 0.14
N PHE A 187 -12.27 11.14 -0.56
CA PHE A 187 -13.05 12.33 -0.94
C PHE A 187 -13.63 13.10 0.27
N ARG A 188 -13.65 12.50 1.46
CA ARG A 188 -13.99 13.20 2.71
C ARG A 188 -12.80 13.93 3.33
N LEU A 189 -11.60 13.65 2.86
CA LEU A 189 -10.34 14.18 3.39
C LEU A 189 -9.64 15.14 2.44
N ALA A 190 -9.85 14.99 1.11
CA ALA A 190 -9.12 15.71 0.07
C ALA A 190 -10.02 16.10 -1.11
N SER A 191 -9.55 17.01 -1.95
CA SER A 191 -10.23 17.40 -3.19
C SER A 191 -10.22 16.27 -4.22
N ALA A 192 -11.21 16.24 -5.13
CA ALA A 192 -11.28 15.25 -6.19
C ALA A 192 -10.01 15.19 -7.05
N ARG A 193 -9.36 16.34 -7.30
CA ARG A 193 -8.09 16.42 -8.00
C ARG A 193 -6.97 15.65 -7.29
N ASN A 194 -6.87 15.79 -5.99
CA ASN A 194 -5.86 15.10 -5.20
C ASN A 194 -6.18 13.60 -5.06
N VAL A 195 -7.46 13.26 -4.85
CA VAL A 195 -7.90 11.86 -4.78
C VAL A 195 -7.67 11.13 -6.10
N MET A 196 -7.78 11.81 -7.25
CA MET A 196 -7.46 11.23 -8.56
C MET A 196 -6.04 10.69 -8.60
N LEU A 197 -5.06 11.35 -7.97
CA LEU A 197 -3.68 10.88 -7.93
C LEU A 197 -3.57 9.49 -7.29
N TYR A 198 -4.33 9.20 -6.24
CA TYR A 198 -4.42 7.87 -5.65
C TYR A 198 -5.26 6.92 -6.51
N ALA A 199 -6.46 7.36 -6.85
CA ALA A 199 -7.47 6.54 -7.50
C ALA A 199 -7.05 6.03 -8.88
N TRP A 200 -6.19 6.79 -9.59
CA TRP A 200 -5.70 6.50 -10.94
C TRP A 200 -4.20 6.16 -10.98
N CYS A 201 -3.57 6.00 -9.80
CA CYS A 201 -2.15 5.64 -9.68
C CYS A 201 -1.89 4.24 -10.26
N PRO A 202 -0.96 4.07 -11.20
CA PRO A 202 -0.64 2.77 -11.77
C PRO A 202 -0.22 1.74 -10.74
N LEU A 203 0.58 2.14 -9.74
CA LEU A 203 0.97 1.28 -8.62
C LEU A 203 -0.25 0.76 -7.86
N VAL A 204 -1.18 1.65 -7.46
CA VAL A 204 -2.38 1.26 -6.70
C VAL A 204 -3.25 0.30 -7.49
N VAL A 205 -3.46 0.57 -8.80
CA VAL A 205 -4.24 -0.31 -9.68
C VAL A 205 -3.56 -1.66 -9.81
N LYS A 206 -2.24 -1.70 -10.04
CA LYS A 206 -1.46 -2.96 -10.17
C LYS A 206 -1.52 -3.77 -8.89
N GLU A 207 -1.20 -3.16 -7.74
CA GLU A 207 -1.07 -3.90 -6.49
C GLU A 207 -2.41 -4.41 -5.95
N ILE A 208 -3.49 -3.65 -6.15
CA ILE A 208 -4.81 -4.06 -5.65
C ILE A 208 -5.57 -4.91 -6.67
N ALA A 209 -5.66 -4.45 -7.92
CA ALA A 209 -6.57 -5.05 -8.87
C ALA A 209 -5.96 -6.21 -9.66
N PHE A 210 -4.64 -6.19 -9.89
CA PHE A 210 -3.96 -7.31 -10.55
C PHE A 210 -3.40 -8.31 -9.53
N THR A 211 -2.57 -7.87 -8.59
CA THR A 211 -1.81 -8.77 -7.69
C THR A 211 -2.52 -9.11 -6.38
N ALA A 212 -3.66 -8.48 -6.08
CA ALA A 212 -4.48 -8.76 -4.90
C ALA A 212 -3.71 -8.61 -3.56
N HIS A 213 -2.86 -7.57 -3.43
CA HIS A 213 -2.14 -7.33 -2.19
C HIS A 213 -3.09 -6.97 -1.04
N PRO A 214 -3.00 -7.71 0.09
CA PRO A 214 -3.93 -7.59 1.21
C PRO A 214 -3.74 -6.29 2.02
N ASP A 215 -2.64 -5.56 1.79
CA ASP A 215 -2.38 -4.24 2.38
C ASP A 215 -3.57 -3.28 2.22
N GLY A 216 -4.31 -3.39 1.10
CA GLY A 216 -5.52 -2.62 0.84
C GLY A 216 -6.58 -2.73 1.93
N ALA A 217 -6.70 -3.86 2.61
CA ALA A 217 -7.65 -4.04 3.71
C ALA A 217 -7.26 -3.19 4.95
N GLY A 218 -5.99 -3.25 5.36
CA GLY A 218 -5.48 -2.45 6.47
C GLY A 218 -5.53 -0.95 6.17
N VAL A 219 -5.20 -0.55 4.95
CA VAL A 219 -5.27 0.84 4.48
C VAL A 219 -6.71 1.36 4.52
N CYS A 220 -7.68 0.58 4.06
CA CYS A 220 -9.10 0.94 4.11
C CYS A 220 -9.56 1.20 5.56
N LEU A 221 -9.23 0.31 6.48
CA LEU A 221 -9.56 0.44 7.89
C LEU A 221 -8.91 1.66 8.54
N LEU A 222 -7.64 1.93 8.21
CA LEU A 222 -6.92 3.10 8.71
C LEU A 222 -7.53 4.42 8.20
N VAL A 223 -7.83 4.52 6.92
CA VAL A 223 -8.48 5.70 6.33
C VAL A 223 -9.88 5.89 6.90
N ALA A 224 -10.64 4.80 7.08
CA ALA A 224 -11.94 4.84 7.73
C ALA A 224 -11.84 5.37 9.17
N ALA A 225 -10.87 4.90 9.94
CA ALA A 225 -10.64 5.39 11.31
C ALA A 225 -10.37 6.90 11.35
N ILE A 226 -9.58 7.42 10.42
CA ILE A 226 -9.28 8.86 10.31
C ILE A 226 -10.54 9.66 9.97
N VAL A 227 -11.35 9.20 9.02
CA VAL A 227 -12.62 9.86 8.68
C VAL A 227 -13.59 9.86 9.86
N LEU A 228 -13.67 8.73 10.58
CA LEU A 228 -14.53 8.59 11.76
C LEU A 228 -14.07 9.46 12.93
N SER A 229 -12.76 9.54 13.18
CA SER A 229 -12.21 10.40 14.23
C SER A 229 -12.48 11.88 13.97
N LYS A 230 -12.38 12.34 12.71
CA LYS A 230 -12.78 13.71 12.32
C LYS A 230 -14.25 14.01 12.57
N LYS A 231 -15.12 12.99 12.58
CA LYS A 231 -16.53 13.09 12.91
C LYS A 231 -16.84 12.83 14.39
N SER A 232 -15.79 12.78 15.24
CA SER A 232 -15.89 12.45 16.67
C SER A 232 -16.54 11.08 16.96
N ARG A 233 -16.60 10.18 15.97
CA ARG A 233 -17.11 8.80 16.12
C ARG A 233 -16.01 7.89 16.67
N TRP A 234 -15.51 8.23 17.86
CA TRP A 234 -14.34 7.63 18.46
C TRP A 234 -14.45 6.11 18.70
N LYS A 235 -15.64 5.61 19.05
CA LYS A 235 -15.86 4.16 19.23
C LYS A 235 -15.56 3.39 17.94
N SER A 236 -16.17 3.80 16.84
CA SER A 236 -15.95 3.15 15.54
C SER A 236 -14.53 3.37 15.04
N ALA A 237 -13.93 4.56 15.27
CA ALA A 237 -12.55 4.82 14.92
C ALA A 237 -11.59 3.88 15.66
N ALA A 238 -11.79 3.66 16.97
CA ALA A 238 -10.97 2.77 17.78
C ALA A 238 -11.07 1.30 17.32
N VAL A 239 -12.26 0.84 16.95
CA VAL A 239 -12.46 -0.51 16.38
C VAL A 239 -11.70 -0.63 15.05
N CYS A 240 -11.87 0.32 14.13
CA CYS A 240 -11.15 0.31 12.86
C CYS A 240 -9.62 0.35 13.04
N LEU A 241 -9.10 1.08 14.04
CA LEU A 241 -7.68 1.14 14.34
C LEU A 241 -7.14 -0.19 14.88
N GLY A 242 -7.86 -0.83 15.80
CA GLY A 242 -7.51 -2.17 16.29
C GLY A 242 -7.50 -3.21 15.17
N MET A 243 -8.48 -3.16 14.27
CA MET A 243 -8.54 -4.02 13.08
C MET A 243 -7.42 -3.69 12.08
N ALA A 244 -7.12 -2.41 11.83
CA ALA A 244 -6.02 -2.02 10.95
C ALA A 244 -4.66 -2.51 11.46
N ALA A 245 -4.42 -2.42 12.77
CA ALA A 245 -3.23 -2.99 13.43
C ALA A 245 -3.18 -4.52 13.31
N GLY A 246 -4.35 -5.18 13.42
CA GLY A 246 -4.50 -6.62 13.18
C GLY A 246 -4.45 -7.03 11.70
N ALA A 247 -4.39 -6.09 10.76
CA ALA A 247 -4.11 -6.36 9.35
C ALA A 247 -2.61 -6.32 9.04
N LYS A 248 -1.90 -5.32 9.55
CA LYS A 248 -0.45 -5.17 9.38
C LYS A 248 0.12 -4.20 10.40
N VAL A 249 1.30 -4.50 10.90
CA VAL A 249 2.04 -3.70 11.90
C VAL A 249 2.22 -2.22 11.51
N PHE A 250 2.20 -1.90 10.21
CA PHE A 250 2.32 -0.52 9.70
C PHE A 250 1.27 0.42 10.29
N ALA A 251 0.05 -0.07 10.54
CA ALA A 251 -1.00 0.73 11.14
C ALA A 251 -0.64 1.23 12.55
N LEU A 252 0.16 0.46 13.30
CA LEU A 252 0.57 0.81 14.68
C LEU A 252 1.26 2.18 14.77
N LEU A 253 1.93 2.62 13.69
CA LEU A 253 2.57 3.94 13.64
C LEU A 253 1.58 5.09 13.72
N LEU A 254 0.35 4.90 13.24
CA LEU A 254 -0.66 5.96 13.22
C LEU A 254 -1.74 5.80 14.29
N VAL A 255 -1.91 4.61 14.86
CA VAL A 255 -2.89 4.37 15.95
C VAL A 255 -2.74 5.40 17.08
N PRO A 256 -1.53 5.63 17.66
CA PRO A 256 -1.37 6.61 18.73
C PRO A 256 -1.70 8.03 18.29
N LEU A 257 -1.34 8.40 17.07
CA LEU A 257 -1.55 9.76 16.55
C LEU A 257 -3.03 10.06 16.31
N VAL A 258 -3.79 9.10 15.80
CA VAL A 258 -5.23 9.24 15.59
C VAL A 258 -5.97 9.30 16.92
N LEU A 259 -5.58 8.47 17.90
CA LEU A 259 -6.19 8.42 19.23
C LEU A 259 -5.72 9.51 20.18
N LEU A 260 -4.74 10.33 19.82
CA LEU A 260 -4.10 11.30 20.70
C LEU A 260 -5.07 12.28 21.38
N ARG A 261 -6.20 12.57 20.71
CA ARG A 261 -7.27 13.45 21.20
C ARG A 261 -8.48 12.70 21.72
N ALA A 262 -8.44 11.38 21.71
CA ALA A 262 -9.52 10.52 22.16
C ALA A 262 -9.42 10.25 23.66
N ALA A 263 -10.58 10.01 24.31
CA ALA A 263 -10.58 9.60 25.72
C ALA A 263 -9.89 8.23 25.89
N PRO A 264 -9.25 7.97 27.07
CA PRO A 264 -8.47 6.74 27.31
C PRO A 264 -9.24 5.44 27.03
N ARG A 265 -10.57 5.43 27.25
CA ARG A 265 -11.41 4.27 26.93
C ARG A 265 -11.33 3.81 25.49
N TYR A 266 -11.04 4.71 24.54
CA TYR A 266 -10.92 4.36 23.12
C TYR A 266 -9.55 3.77 22.78
N TRP A 267 -8.52 4.10 23.52
CA TRP A 267 -7.23 3.42 23.48
C TRP A 267 -7.37 1.97 23.95
N ILE A 268 -8.04 1.79 25.10
CA ILE A 268 -8.34 0.46 25.65
C ILE A 268 -9.18 -0.34 24.66
N LEU A 269 -10.21 0.26 24.05
CA LEU A 269 -11.03 -0.41 23.05
C LEU A 269 -10.22 -0.85 21.82
N SER A 270 -9.34 0.02 21.28
CA SER A 270 -8.50 -0.32 20.14
C SER A 270 -7.53 -1.46 20.47
N ALA A 271 -6.91 -1.42 21.66
CA ALA A 271 -6.05 -2.50 22.15
C ALA A 271 -6.85 -3.80 22.38
N ALA A 272 -8.05 -3.73 22.96
CA ALA A 272 -8.90 -4.90 23.18
C ALA A 272 -9.34 -5.56 21.86
N VAL A 273 -9.65 -4.76 20.83
CA VAL A 273 -9.95 -5.30 19.49
C VAL A 273 -8.72 -6.00 18.91
N PHE A 274 -7.54 -5.38 18.98
CA PHE A 274 -6.30 -5.98 18.50
C PHE A 274 -5.99 -7.29 19.22
N VAL A 275 -6.00 -7.30 20.55
CA VAL A 275 -5.76 -8.49 21.37
C VAL A 275 -6.81 -9.57 21.11
N GLY A 276 -8.10 -9.18 21.00
CA GLY A 276 -9.19 -10.09 20.72
C GLY A 276 -9.08 -10.79 19.37
N LEU A 277 -8.47 -10.13 18.36
CA LEU A 277 -8.19 -10.75 17.06
C LEU A 277 -7.07 -11.81 17.14
N TYR A 278 -6.07 -11.60 18.00
CA TYR A 278 -4.94 -12.53 18.16
C TYR A 278 -5.23 -13.65 19.18
N ALA A 279 -6.08 -13.41 20.18
CA ALA A 279 -6.28 -14.33 21.28
C ALA A 279 -6.67 -15.77 20.86
N PRO A 280 -7.60 -16.01 19.93
CA PRO A 280 -7.95 -17.37 19.53
C PRO A 280 -6.75 -18.14 18.95
N PHE A 281 -5.94 -17.46 18.13
CA PHE A 281 -4.79 -18.06 17.47
C PHE A 281 -3.63 -18.31 18.45
N PHE A 282 -3.37 -17.36 19.32
CA PHE A 282 -2.37 -17.52 20.38
C PHE A 282 -2.71 -18.70 21.31
N LEU A 283 -3.98 -18.86 21.67
CA LEU A 283 -4.44 -19.99 22.50
C LEU A 283 -4.41 -21.33 21.77
N SER A 284 -4.50 -21.33 20.43
CA SER A 284 -4.38 -22.53 19.59
C SER A 284 -2.93 -22.87 19.18
N GLY A 285 -1.93 -22.12 19.66
CA GLY A 285 -0.52 -22.47 19.55
C GLY A 285 0.24 -21.86 18.36
N GLY A 286 -0.31 -20.83 17.68
CA GLY A 286 0.42 -20.20 16.58
C GLY A 286 -0.08 -18.78 16.24
N THR A 287 0.84 -17.91 15.86
CA THR A 287 0.55 -16.58 15.29
C THR A 287 1.55 -16.26 14.17
N ASP A 288 1.41 -15.09 13.55
CA ASP A 288 2.35 -14.56 12.55
C ASP A 288 3.71 -14.10 13.15
N MET A 289 3.81 -14.00 14.47
CA MET A 289 4.94 -13.37 15.16
C MET A 289 6.26 -14.10 14.94
N GLU A 290 6.26 -15.43 14.83
CA GLU A 290 7.46 -16.21 14.56
C GLU A 290 8.06 -15.85 13.20
N SER A 291 7.27 -15.92 12.15
CA SER A 291 7.70 -15.58 10.79
C SER A 291 8.00 -14.09 10.64
N PHE A 292 7.27 -13.23 11.37
CA PHE A 292 7.60 -11.81 11.43
C PHE A 292 8.97 -11.56 12.06
N ALA A 293 9.34 -12.28 13.11
CA ALA A 293 10.65 -12.17 13.75
C ALA A 293 11.78 -12.60 12.79
N VAL A 294 11.61 -13.70 12.05
CA VAL A 294 12.55 -14.15 11.01
C VAL A 294 12.68 -13.08 9.92
N PHE A 295 11.56 -12.59 9.38
CA PHE A 295 11.53 -11.54 8.37
C PHE A 295 12.27 -10.28 8.85
N ALA A 296 11.96 -9.80 10.05
CA ALA A 296 12.57 -8.59 10.60
C ALA A 296 14.08 -8.75 10.85
N ARG A 297 14.55 -9.98 11.13
CA ARG A 297 15.96 -10.27 11.41
C ARG A 297 16.77 -10.49 10.14
N GLU A 298 16.23 -11.21 9.14
CA GLU A 298 17.04 -11.80 8.07
C GLU A 298 16.84 -11.13 6.71
N TRP A 299 15.66 -10.55 6.45
CA TRP A 299 15.34 -10.10 5.10
C TRP A 299 15.92 -8.72 4.77
N GLU A 300 16.42 -8.62 3.55
CA GLU A 300 16.76 -7.38 2.87
C GLU A 300 16.28 -7.45 1.41
N PHE A 301 15.52 -6.42 0.98
CA PHE A 301 15.08 -6.29 -0.40
C PHE A 301 14.89 -4.82 -0.74
N ASN A 302 15.50 -4.38 -1.85
CA ASN A 302 15.33 -3.03 -2.39
C ASN A 302 15.52 -1.90 -1.35
N SER A 303 16.44 -2.10 -0.38
CA SER A 303 16.66 -1.14 0.69
C SER A 303 17.35 0.13 0.18
N ALA A 304 16.94 1.29 0.71
CA ALA A 304 17.54 2.58 0.41
C ALA A 304 18.77 2.85 1.32
N LEU A 305 18.57 3.65 2.38
CA LEU A 305 19.64 4.01 3.31
C LEU A 305 20.19 2.79 4.06
N PHE A 306 19.33 1.81 4.36
CA PHE A 306 19.73 0.59 5.07
C PHE A 306 20.82 -0.17 4.30
N GLY A 307 20.62 -0.48 3.03
CA GLY A 307 21.58 -1.24 2.23
C GLY A 307 22.92 -0.54 2.08
N PHE A 308 22.91 0.81 2.01
CA PHE A 308 24.15 1.59 1.96
C PHE A 308 24.93 1.52 3.28
N LEU A 309 24.24 1.64 4.42
CA LEU A 309 24.89 1.65 5.73
C LEU A 309 25.27 0.24 6.20
N SER A 310 24.49 -0.79 5.88
CA SER A 310 24.76 -2.16 6.31
C SER A 310 26.03 -2.74 5.72
N ALA A 311 26.42 -2.27 4.53
CA ALA A 311 27.69 -2.63 3.92
C ALA A 311 28.91 -2.11 4.68
N ALA A 312 28.74 -1.00 5.44
CA ALA A 312 29.84 -0.37 6.20
C ALA A 312 29.80 -0.75 7.70
N LEU A 313 28.62 -0.88 8.28
CA LEU A 313 28.44 -1.01 9.73
C LEU A 313 28.04 -2.42 10.19
N GLY A 314 27.57 -3.27 9.28
CA GLY A 314 26.93 -4.54 9.60
C GLY A 314 25.41 -4.43 9.78
N LEU A 315 24.73 -5.58 9.72
CA LEU A 315 23.26 -5.65 9.70
C LEU A 315 22.62 -5.20 11.01
N PHE A 316 23.16 -5.69 12.14
CA PHE A 316 22.58 -5.42 13.45
C PHE A 316 22.73 -3.96 13.86
N GLU A 317 23.93 -3.41 13.74
CA GLU A 317 24.28 -2.02 14.07
C GLU A 317 23.43 -1.05 13.23
N THR A 318 23.27 -1.36 11.95
CA THR A 318 22.46 -0.55 11.04
C THR A 318 20.97 -0.57 11.44
N LYS A 319 20.41 -1.74 11.74
CA LYS A 319 19.01 -1.84 12.23
C LYS A 319 18.82 -1.05 13.52
N PHE A 320 19.76 -1.14 14.44
CA PHE A 320 19.69 -0.43 15.71
C PHE A 320 19.77 1.09 15.53
N ILE A 321 20.75 1.59 14.76
CA ILE A 321 20.96 3.03 14.53
C ILE A 321 19.76 3.62 13.78
N LEU A 322 19.33 2.99 12.69
CA LEU A 322 18.22 3.48 11.89
C LEU A 322 16.88 3.38 12.63
N GLY A 323 16.67 2.30 13.40
CA GLY A 323 15.49 2.15 14.24
C GLY A 323 15.41 3.21 15.33
N LEU A 324 16.52 3.51 16.01
CA LEU A 324 16.61 4.58 17.01
C LEU A 324 16.38 5.96 16.37
N GLY A 325 16.99 6.22 15.20
CA GLY A 325 16.79 7.45 14.43
C GLY A 325 15.33 7.64 14.03
N PHE A 326 14.69 6.61 13.47
CA PHE A 326 13.28 6.63 13.11
C PHE A 326 12.38 6.85 14.33
N GLY A 327 12.63 6.13 15.44
CA GLY A 327 11.87 6.29 16.69
C GLY A 327 11.95 7.71 17.23
N THR A 328 13.15 8.31 17.20
CA THR A 328 13.37 9.71 17.61
C THR A 328 12.61 10.70 16.74
N LEU A 329 12.63 10.50 15.41
CA LEU A 329 11.87 11.33 14.45
C LEU A 329 10.37 11.17 14.69
N TRP A 330 9.89 9.95 14.89
CA TRP A 330 8.47 9.68 15.13
C TRP A 330 7.99 10.32 16.43
N ILE A 331 8.73 10.17 17.53
CA ILE A 331 8.41 10.80 18.84
C ILE A 331 8.39 12.33 18.68
N SER A 332 9.41 12.90 18.05
CA SER A 332 9.50 14.34 17.79
C SER A 332 8.30 14.85 16.98
N TYR A 333 7.89 14.08 15.97
CA TYR A 333 6.68 14.38 15.20
C TYR A 333 5.43 14.28 16.08
N ALA A 334 5.27 13.24 16.87
CA ALA A 334 4.11 13.03 17.73
C ALA A 334 3.93 14.17 18.76
N LEU A 335 5.03 14.64 19.35
CA LEU A 335 5.04 15.78 20.28
C LEU A 335 4.62 17.09 19.60
N LYS A 336 5.07 17.33 18.37
CA LYS A 336 4.64 18.48 17.56
C LYS A 336 3.18 18.35 17.12
N TYR A 337 2.77 17.18 16.67
CA TYR A 337 1.40 16.92 16.23
C TYR A 337 0.39 17.08 17.36
N ARG A 338 0.75 16.71 18.59
CA ARG A 338 -0.07 16.92 19.79
C ARG A 338 -0.44 18.40 19.99
N LYS A 339 0.47 19.32 19.67
CA LYS A 339 0.32 20.76 19.84
C LYS A 339 -0.33 21.45 18.61
N SER A 340 -0.54 20.71 17.52
CA SER A 340 -1.10 21.26 16.29
C SER A 340 -2.62 21.14 16.25
N ASP A 341 -3.29 21.98 15.45
CA ASP A 341 -4.73 21.86 15.18
C ASP A 341 -5.06 20.82 14.08
N GLY A 342 -4.02 20.17 13.53
CA GLY A 342 -4.18 19.17 12.47
C GLY A 342 -4.99 17.96 12.93
N THR A 343 -5.97 17.56 12.14
CA THR A 343 -6.85 16.40 12.44
C THR A 343 -6.43 15.13 11.70
N VAL A 344 -5.54 15.25 10.71
CA VAL A 344 -4.99 14.13 9.94
C VAL A 344 -3.47 14.15 10.12
N PRO A 345 -2.87 13.05 10.61
CA PRO A 345 -1.41 12.99 10.72
C PRO A 345 -0.76 12.93 9.32
N ARG A 346 0.48 13.45 9.22
CA ARG A 346 1.29 13.37 8.00
C ARG A 346 1.82 11.94 7.81
N GLY A 347 0.89 11.01 7.54
CA GLY A 347 1.24 9.60 7.29
C GLY A 347 2.17 9.43 6.08
N ASP A 348 2.12 10.35 5.09
CA ASP A 348 3.07 10.40 3.98
C ASP A 348 4.52 10.49 4.50
N TRP A 349 4.83 11.42 5.38
CA TRP A 349 6.17 11.57 5.96
C TRP A 349 6.56 10.42 6.89
N ILE A 350 5.61 9.91 7.68
CA ILE A 350 5.88 8.83 8.65
C ILE A 350 6.23 7.55 7.90
N TYR A 351 5.40 7.13 6.93
CA TYR A 351 5.68 5.94 6.13
C TYR A 351 6.87 6.16 5.19
N GLY A 352 7.04 7.37 4.64
CA GLY A 352 8.22 7.68 3.85
C GLY A 352 9.52 7.56 4.64
N ALA A 353 9.56 8.07 5.87
CA ALA A 353 10.71 7.93 6.75
C ALA A 353 10.95 6.46 7.16
N LEU A 354 9.87 5.71 7.45
CA LEU A 354 9.97 4.28 7.71
C LEU A 354 10.60 3.54 6.54
N LEU A 355 10.08 3.74 5.32
CA LEU A 355 10.57 3.07 4.11
C LEU A 355 12.01 3.47 3.80
N ALA A 356 12.38 4.75 3.99
CA ALA A 356 13.75 5.20 3.76
C ALA A 356 14.79 4.48 4.64
N VAL A 357 14.41 4.03 5.84
CA VAL A 357 15.29 3.31 6.78
C VAL A 357 15.04 1.81 6.81
N SER A 358 14.01 1.33 6.11
CA SER A 358 13.63 -0.09 6.10
C SER A 358 14.65 -0.96 5.38
N PRO A 359 14.95 -2.18 5.89
CA PRO A 359 15.70 -3.18 5.14
C PRO A 359 14.92 -3.74 3.96
N VAL A 360 13.59 -3.64 3.95
CA VAL A 360 12.74 -4.16 2.88
C VAL A 360 11.80 -3.08 2.39
N ILE A 361 11.82 -2.83 1.08
CA ILE A 361 10.93 -1.88 0.39
C ILE A 361 10.27 -2.62 -0.78
N ASN A 362 9.10 -3.18 -0.51
CA ASN A 362 8.27 -3.75 -1.56
C ASN A 362 7.36 -2.65 -2.17
N PRO A 363 7.03 -2.72 -3.48
CA PRO A 363 6.16 -1.74 -4.13
C PRO A 363 4.82 -1.51 -3.40
N TRP A 364 4.18 -2.57 -2.95
CA TRP A 364 2.89 -2.50 -2.25
C TRP A 364 2.95 -1.85 -0.86
N TYR A 365 4.14 -1.66 -0.27
CA TYR A 365 4.25 -0.91 0.99
C TYR A 365 3.88 0.56 0.82
N LEU A 366 4.00 1.10 -0.41
CA LEU A 366 3.57 2.46 -0.71
C LEU A 366 2.05 2.63 -0.61
N LEU A 367 1.26 1.56 -0.65
CA LEU A 367 -0.19 1.62 -0.42
C LEU A 367 -0.54 2.28 0.93
N TRP A 368 0.34 2.15 1.95
CA TRP A 368 0.17 2.79 3.26
C TRP A 368 0.47 4.28 3.24
N LEU A 369 1.32 4.73 2.34
CA LEU A 369 1.76 6.11 2.19
C LEU A 369 0.82 6.94 1.29
N LEU A 370 0.40 6.37 0.16
CA LEU A 370 -0.26 7.10 -0.92
C LEU A 370 -1.62 7.73 -0.56
N PRO A 371 -2.47 7.18 0.31
CA PRO A 371 -3.67 7.85 0.80
C PRO A 371 -3.36 9.20 1.47
N PHE A 372 -2.27 9.27 2.22
CA PHE A 372 -1.82 10.50 2.87
C PHE A 372 -1.18 11.46 1.87
N ALA A 373 -0.50 10.96 0.84
CA ALA A 373 -0.03 11.78 -0.26
C ALA A 373 -1.18 12.39 -1.09
N ALA A 374 -2.35 11.77 -1.12
CA ALA A 374 -3.56 12.37 -1.69
C ALA A 374 -4.12 13.50 -0.79
N VAL A 375 -4.01 13.38 0.54
CA VAL A 375 -4.41 14.45 1.47
C VAL A 375 -3.39 15.59 1.48
N PHE A 376 -2.12 15.27 1.41
CA PHE A 376 -0.97 16.18 1.45
C PHE A 376 -0.09 16.00 0.21
N PRO A 377 -0.50 16.49 -0.97
CA PRO A 377 0.23 16.25 -2.20
C PRO A 377 1.68 16.73 -2.14
N SER A 378 2.59 15.82 -2.50
CA SER A 378 4.03 16.05 -2.54
C SER A 378 4.62 15.43 -3.82
N ALA A 379 5.63 16.06 -4.40
CA ALA A 379 6.28 15.55 -5.60
C ALA A 379 6.97 14.22 -5.32
N TRP A 380 7.66 14.10 -4.17
CA TRP A 380 8.44 12.91 -3.83
C TRP A 380 7.59 11.64 -3.72
N ALA A 381 6.40 11.74 -3.08
CA ALA A 381 5.56 10.56 -2.88
C ALA A 381 4.99 10.03 -4.21
N TRP A 382 4.62 10.92 -5.12
CA TRP A 382 4.13 10.53 -6.45
C TRP A 382 5.25 10.08 -7.37
N THR A 383 6.45 10.66 -7.25
CA THR A 383 7.64 10.13 -7.92
C THR A 383 7.95 8.72 -7.41
N ALA A 384 7.92 8.50 -6.09
CA ALA A 384 8.12 7.17 -5.50
C ALA A 384 7.12 6.14 -6.04
N SER A 385 5.84 6.49 -6.21
CA SER A 385 4.82 5.57 -6.72
C SER A 385 5.07 5.07 -8.15
N LEU A 386 5.87 5.79 -8.94
CA LEU A 386 6.27 5.35 -10.28
C LEU A 386 7.61 4.62 -10.28
N PHE A 387 8.59 5.19 -9.59
CA PHE A 387 9.95 4.68 -9.66
C PHE A 387 10.19 3.42 -8.81
N VAL A 388 9.39 3.19 -7.76
CA VAL A 388 9.43 1.92 -6.99
C VAL A 388 9.09 0.70 -7.85
N LEU A 389 8.38 0.89 -8.96
CA LEU A 389 8.12 -0.20 -9.92
C LEU A 389 9.41 -0.78 -10.50
N ALA A 390 10.52 -0.02 -10.51
CA ALA A 390 11.83 -0.52 -10.93
C ALA A 390 12.31 -1.71 -10.07
N SER A 391 11.83 -1.84 -8.83
CA SER A 391 12.14 -2.98 -7.97
C SER A 391 11.64 -4.33 -8.49
N TYR A 392 10.75 -4.35 -9.50
CA TYR A 392 10.41 -5.58 -10.22
C TYR A 392 11.50 -6.09 -11.15
N VAL A 393 12.55 -5.31 -11.39
CA VAL A 393 13.74 -5.75 -12.16
C VAL A 393 14.62 -6.61 -11.25
N THR A 394 14.27 -7.86 -11.09
CA THR A 394 14.98 -8.86 -10.27
C THR A 394 15.54 -9.97 -11.14
N GLY A 395 16.45 -10.78 -10.61
CA GLY A 395 16.95 -11.96 -11.31
C GLY A 395 15.83 -12.87 -11.76
N LEU A 396 14.81 -13.06 -10.93
CA LEU A 396 13.62 -13.88 -11.27
C LEU A 396 12.89 -13.32 -12.50
N ASN A 397 12.50 -12.05 -12.48
CA ASN A 397 11.70 -11.44 -13.54
C ASN A 397 12.51 -11.14 -14.82
N LEU A 398 13.84 -11.15 -14.73
CA LEU A 398 14.75 -11.09 -15.89
C LEU A 398 15.04 -12.47 -16.49
N ASN A 399 14.64 -13.56 -15.81
CA ASN A 399 15.06 -14.93 -16.11
C ASN A 399 16.61 -15.06 -16.14
N ASP A 400 17.28 -14.30 -15.26
CA ASP A 400 18.75 -14.32 -15.14
C ASP A 400 19.17 -15.28 -14.02
N TYR A 401 19.51 -16.50 -14.42
CA TYR A 401 19.93 -17.56 -13.48
C TYR A 401 21.33 -17.35 -12.88
N ALA A 402 22.11 -16.38 -13.37
CA ALA A 402 23.37 -15.99 -12.77
C ALA A 402 23.19 -15.04 -11.58
N MET A 403 22.01 -14.44 -11.45
CA MET A 403 21.61 -13.54 -10.37
C MET A 403 20.66 -14.26 -9.40
N GLY A 404 20.73 -13.94 -8.11
CA GLY A 404 19.74 -14.42 -7.13
C GLY A 404 18.33 -13.94 -7.47
N PRO A 405 17.27 -14.72 -7.18
CA PRO A 405 15.90 -14.43 -7.59
C PRO A 405 15.42 -13.02 -7.22
N TYR A 406 15.77 -12.56 -6.02
CA TYR A 406 15.38 -11.26 -5.48
C TYR A 406 16.52 -10.22 -5.50
N GLN A 407 17.61 -10.48 -6.24
CA GLN A 407 18.68 -9.52 -6.42
C GLN A 407 18.38 -8.56 -7.57
N HIS A 408 18.86 -7.32 -7.44
CA HIS A 408 18.71 -6.29 -8.44
C HIS A 408 20.03 -6.05 -9.17
N PRO A 409 19.99 -5.77 -10.50
CA PRO A 409 21.12 -5.13 -11.18
C PRO A 409 21.51 -3.82 -10.48
N ILE A 410 22.80 -3.51 -10.45
CA ILE A 410 23.35 -2.36 -9.72
C ILE A 410 22.71 -1.00 -10.08
N TRP A 411 22.18 -0.86 -11.27
CA TRP A 411 21.56 0.37 -11.77
C TRP A 411 20.11 0.58 -11.28
N VAL A 412 19.43 -0.44 -10.74
CA VAL A 412 18.02 -0.36 -10.34
C VAL A 412 17.83 0.60 -9.17
N ARG A 413 18.61 0.43 -8.09
CA ARG A 413 18.50 1.30 -6.91
C ARG A 413 18.76 2.78 -7.22
N PRO A 414 19.81 3.18 -7.98
CA PRO A 414 19.98 4.56 -8.42
C PRO A 414 18.81 5.06 -9.29
N LEU A 415 18.30 4.25 -10.22
CA LEU A 415 17.16 4.60 -11.06
C LEU A 415 15.91 4.90 -10.21
N GLU A 416 15.69 4.14 -9.14
CA GLU A 416 14.57 4.32 -8.25
C GLU A 416 14.76 5.51 -7.31
N PHE A 417 15.86 5.53 -6.54
CA PHE A 417 15.99 6.45 -5.42
C PHE A 417 16.46 7.85 -5.78
N VAL A 418 17.26 8.04 -6.85
CA VAL A 418 17.73 9.39 -7.25
C VAL A 418 16.58 10.32 -7.63
N PRO A 419 15.60 9.92 -8.48
CA PRO A 419 14.44 10.77 -8.77
C PRO A 419 13.61 11.10 -7.52
N ILE A 420 13.45 10.14 -6.60
CA ILE A 420 12.71 10.35 -5.34
C ILE A 420 13.41 11.39 -4.47
N LEU A 421 14.72 11.30 -4.32
CA LEU A 421 15.53 12.26 -3.55
C LEU A 421 15.50 13.66 -4.16
N LEU A 422 15.58 13.77 -5.49
CA LEU A 422 15.49 15.05 -6.21
C LEU A 422 14.09 15.68 -5.99
N ALA A 423 13.03 14.88 -6.07
CA ALA A 423 11.67 15.34 -5.82
C ALA A 423 11.46 15.75 -4.36
N ALA A 424 12.05 15.03 -3.40
CA ALA A 424 12.02 15.41 -1.97
C ALA A 424 12.77 16.72 -1.72
N GLY A 425 13.93 16.92 -2.35
CA GLY A 425 14.68 18.18 -2.33
C GLY A 425 13.86 19.35 -2.87
N TYR A 426 13.15 19.13 -4.00
CA TYR A 426 12.24 20.12 -4.56
C TYR A 426 11.12 20.51 -3.59
N ASP A 427 10.45 19.53 -2.96
CA ASP A 427 9.37 19.79 -1.99
C ASP A 427 9.89 20.58 -0.77
N LEU A 428 11.08 20.26 -0.27
CA LEU A 428 11.71 20.99 0.83
C LEU A 428 12.02 22.45 0.48
N LEU A 429 12.58 22.68 -0.72
CA LEU A 429 12.87 24.04 -1.21
C LEU A 429 11.58 24.86 -1.40
N ARG A 430 10.56 24.24 -1.98
CA ARG A 430 9.24 24.87 -2.16
C ARG A 430 8.65 25.28 -0.81
N HIS A 431 8.69 24.41 0.17
CA HIS A 431 8.16 24.68 1.51
C HIS A 431 8.92 25.82 2.23
N ARG A 432 10.26 25.86 2.09
CA ARG A 432 11.07 26.97 2.64
C ARG A 432 10.70 28.32 1.99
N ARG A 433 10.52 28.36 0.66
CA ARG A 433 10.12 29.57 -0.06
C ARG A 433 8.74 30.07 0.34
N GLN A 434 7.78 29.17 0.57
CA GLN A 434 6.44 29.54 1.05
C GLN A 434 6.50 30.19 2.44
N LYS A 435 7.22 29.57 3.38
CA LYS A 435 7.40 30.12 4.73
C LYS A 435 8.12 31.47 4.73
N ALA A 436 9.09 31.67 3.85
CA ALA A 436 9.78 32.95 3.72
C ALA A 436 8.84 34.07 3.21
N ARG A 437 7.95 33.76 2.26
CA ARG A 437 6.93 34.71 1.77
C ARG A 437 5.95 35.08 2.88
N GLU A 438 5.40 34.11 3.61
CA GLU A 438 4.47 34.35 4.73
C GLU A 438 5.09 35.18 5.86
N ARG A 439 6.42 35.09 6.07
CA ARG A 439 7.15 35.91 7.05
C ARG A 439 7.36 37.36 6.58
N ASN A 440 7.43 37.60 5.28
CA ASN A 440 7.63 38.92 4.72
C ASN A 440 6.30 39.66 4.53
N GLU A 441 5.15 38.98 4.59
CA GLU A 441 3.80 39.55 4.47
C GLU A 441 3.16 39.84 5.83
N ASN A 442 3.75 39.34 6.95
CA ASN A 442 3.38 39.63 8.33
C ASN A 442 4.39 40.61 8.99
#